data_9c98e9cfbfce83909bea964aeae33d7b
#
_entry.id   9c98e9cfbfce83909bea964aeae33d7b
#
_cell.length_a   1.000
_cell.length_b   1.000
_cell.length_c   1.000
_cell.angle_alpha   90.00
_cell.angle_beta   90.00
_cell.angle_gamma   90.00
#
_symmetry.space_group_name_H-M   'P 1'
#
loop_
_entity.id
_entity.type
_entity.pdbx_description
1 polymer ?
#
loop_
_entity_poly.entity_id
_entity_poly.type
_entity_poly.pdbx_seq_one_letter_code
_entity_poly.pdbx_strand_id
1 'polypeptide(L)'
;MEGWRQALAQIEYAEHTDVYEFGVFTGKSIKYINDALSHVGKDIRKIFGFDSFCGLPKETEDERDEVISEVGIYQWREGDFDSQRHFGVSGAEKVIDSVNSFVRESVPESVDIEWIAGFYSDSLQDNIVKELDMQPASYVDLDADLYLSTIEALDFMFRNGLIQKGTVIGYDDWGGTPRWNTQEDGASKAHVEMCEKYNVDM
;
A
#
# COMPACT_ATOMS: atom_id res chain seq x y z
N MET A 1 -10.72 -9.63 8.54
CA MET A 1 -9.77 -9.89 9.65
C MET A 1 -9.18 -11.30 9.65
N GLU A 2 -9.97 -12.36 9.43
CA GLU A 2 -9.46 -13.75 9.45
C GLU A 2 -8.45 -14.04 8.32
N GLY A 3 -8.68 -13.51 7.10
CA GLY A 3 -7.77 -13.66 5.96
C GLY A 3 -6.41 -13.02 6.17
N TRP A 4 -6.36 -11.84 6.75
CA TRP A 4 -5.13 -11.14 7.11
C TRP A 4 -4.30 -11.93 8.13
N ARG A 5 -4.94 -12.46 9.18
CA ARG A 5 -4.27 -13.28 10.19
C ARG A 5 -3.66 -14.54 9.60
N GLN A 6 -4.35 -15.17 8.64
CA GLN A 6 -3.84 -16.36 7.96
C GLN A 6 -2.66 -16.03 7.04
N ALA A 7 -2.74 -14.94 6.27
CA ALA A 7 -1.65 -14.50 5.41
C ALA A 7 -0.42 -14.08 6.25
N LEU A 8 -0.62 -13.26 7.27
CA LEU A 8 0.47 -12.74 8.10
C LEU A 8 1.08 -13.82 9.03
N ALA A 9 0.35 -14.89 9.35
CA ALA A 9 0.92 -16.03 10.07
C ALA A 9 1.99 -16.79 9.26
N GLN A 10 2.05 -16.59 7.94
CA GLN A 10 3.04 -17.19 7.06
C GLN A 10 4.35 -16.39 6.97
N ILE A 11 4.43 -15.22 7.59
CA ILE A 11 5.68 -14.43 7.65
C ILE A 11 6.72 -15.24 8.43
N GLU A 12 7.68 -15.85 7.71
CA GLU A 12 8.70 -16.72 8.29
C GLU A 12 9.87 -15.94 8.89
N TYR A 13 10.16 -14.74 8.39
CA TYR A 13 11.36 -13.99 8.77
C TYR A 13 11.05 -13.01 9.90
N ALA A 14 11.47 -13.40 11.09
CA ALA A 14 11.38 -12.55 12.30
C ALA A 14 12.35 -11.35 12.29
N GLU A 15 13.27 -11.32 11.32
CA GLU A 15 14.30 -10.27 11.22
C GLU A 15 13.80 -9.00 10.53
N HIS A 16 12.72 -9.10 9.75
CA HIS A 16 12.11 -7.97 9.04
C HIS A 16 10.85 -7.54 9.80
N THR A 17 10.83 -6.31 10.23
CA THR A 17 9.78 -5.78 11.11
C THR A 17 9.13 -4.51 10.57
N ASP A 18 9.52 -4.03 9.40
CA ASP A 18 8.91 -2.88 8.76
C ASP A 18 7.67 -3.28 7.95
N VAL A 19 6.69 -2.41 8.00
CA VAL A 19 5.42 -2.52 7.28
C VAL A 19 5.28 -1.32 6.36
N TYR A 20 4.87 -1.57 5.12
CA TYR A 20 4.69 -0.55 4.10
C TYR A 20 3.24 -0.59 3.61
N GLU A 21 2.58 0.55 3.60
CA GLU A 21 1.23 0.70 3.07
C GLU A 21 1.21 1.76 1.98
N PHE A 22 0.77 1.37 0.80
CA PHE A 22 0.58 2.23 -0.35
C PHE A 22 -0.91 2.42 -0.59
N GLY A 23 -1.41 3.63 -0.33
CA GLY A 23 -2.82 3.94 -0.24
C GLY A 23 -3.31 3.88 1.22
N VAL A 24 -3.14 4.97 1.94
CA VAL A 24 -3.50 5.06 3.37
C VAL A 24 -4.96 5.47 3.56
N PHE A 25 -5.42 6.43 2.77
CA PHE A 25 -6.74 7.06 2.89
C PHE A 25 -7.08 7.47 4.33
N THR A 26 -7.75 6.60 5.11
CA THR A 26 -8.12 6.87 6.50
C THR A 26 -7.20 6.20 7.52
N GLY A 27 -6.29 5.33 7.11
CA GLY A 27 -5.44 4.51 7.97
C GLY A 27 -6.13 3.32 8.63
N LYS A 28 -7.30 2.92 8.10
CA LYS A 28 -8.08 1.81 8.68
C LYS A 28 -7.38 0.46 8.51
N SER A 29 -6.75 0.23 7.36
CA SER A 29 -5.95 -0.96 7.04
C SER A 29 -4.78 -1.10 7.99
N ILE A 30 -4.05 -0.03 8.30
CA ILE A 30 -2.94 -0.03 9.28
C ILE A 30 -3.37 -0.60 10.64
N LYS A 31 -4.56 -0.20 11.12
CA LYS A 31 -5.09 -0.74 12.40
C LYS A 31 -5.31 -2.25 12.31
N TYR A 32 -5.84 -2.74 11.19
CA TYR A 32 -6.07 -4.17 10.98
C TYR A 32 -4.77 -4.95 10.82
N ILE A 33 -3.77 -4.41 10.11
CA ILE A 33 -2.44 -5.00 9.96
C ILE A 33 -1.77 -5.12 11.31
N ASN A 34 -1.74 -4.04 12.09
CA ASN A 34 -1.17 -4.03 13.44
C ASN A 34 -1.85 -5.06 14.36
N ASP A 35 -3.18 -5.13 14.36
CA ASP A 35 -3.93 -6.12 15.16
C ASP A 35 -3.61 -7.55 14.73
N ALA A 36 -3.54 -7.79 13.41
CA ALA A 36 -3.24 -9.11 12.87
C ALA A 36 -1.81 -9.57 13.16
N LEU A 37 -0.80 -8.69 12.99
CA LEU A 37 0.60 -9.00 13.31
C LEU A 37 0.79 -9.24 14.81
N SER A 38 0.21 -8.39 15.65
CA SER A 38 0.21 -8.57 17.10
C SER A 38 -0.42 -9.90 17.52
N HIS A 39 -1.53 -10.29 16.88
CA HIS A 39 -2.21 -11.56 17.18
C HIS A 39 -1.36 -12.79 16.86
N VAL A 40 -0.53 -12.72 15.81
CA VAL A 40 0.39 -13.82 15.45
C VAL A 40 1.77 -13.69 16.11
N GLY A 41 1.92 -12.74 17.04
CA GLY A 41 3.15 -12.56 17.83
C GLY A 41 4.32 -11.98 17.02
N LYS A 42 4.03 -11.17 16.00
CA LYS A 42 5.04 -10.46 15.22
C LYS A 42 5.16 -9.02 15.69
N ASP A 43 6.39 -8.59 15.91
CA ASP A 43 6.69 -7.21 16.26
C ASP A 43 6.76 -6.33 14.99
N ILE A 44 6.31 -5.09 15.12
CA ILE A 44 6.47 -4.04 14.10
C ILE A 44 7.47 -3.03 14.66
N ARG A 45 8.53 -2.76 13.92
CA ARG A 45 9.47 -1.68 14.23
C ARG A 45 8.92 -0.35 13.75
N LYS A 46 8.56 -0.28 12.47
CA LYS A 46 8.15 0.95 11.82
C LYS A 46 7.09 0.69 10.74
N ILE A 47 6.13 1.59 10.64
CA ILE A 47 5.12 1.61 9.59
C ILE A 47 5.41 2.80 8.70
N PHE A 48 5.44 2.58 7.38
CA PHE A 48 5.54 3.61 6.37
C PHE A 48 4.23 3.68 5.59
N GLY A 49 3.54 4.80 5.70
CA GLY A 49 2.30 5.05 4.96
C GLY A 49 2.52 6.06 3.84
N PHE A 50 2.26 5.64 2.61
CA PHE A 50 2.41 6.44 1.39
C PHE A 50 1.04 6.77 0.84
N ASP A 51 0.74 8.05 0.66
CA ASP A 51 -0.51 8.52 0.08
C ASP A 51 -0.36 9.94 -0.45
N SER A 52 -1.09 10.29 -1.46
CA SER A 52 -1.20 11.68 -1.92
C SER A 52 -1.88 12.57 -0.88
N PHE A 53 -2.77 11.98 -0.06
CA PHE A 53 -3.71 12.62 0.86
C PHE A 53 -4.63 13.64 0.18
N CYS A 54 -4.76 13.56 -1.15
CA CYS A 54 -5.66 14.41 -1.94
C CYS A 54 -6.41 13.63 -3.04
N GLY A 55 -6.38 12.30 -2.95
CA GLY A 55 -7.08 11.39 -3.86
C GLY A 55 -6.19 10.86 -4.99
N LEU A 56 -6.82 10.10 -5.89
CA LEU A 56 -6.14 9.44 -7.00
C LEU A 56 -5.56 10.45 -7.99
N PRO A 57 -4.41 10.14 -8.61
CA PRO A 57 -3.85 10.94 -9.69
C PRO A 57 -4.73 10.89 -10.94
N LYS A 58 -4.46 11.80 -11.87
CA LYS A 58 -5.06 11.73 -13.18
C LYS A 58 -4.35 10.68 -14.03
N GLU A 59 -5.11 9.71 -14.49
CA GLU A 59 -4.62 8.74 -15.47
C GLU A 59 -4.74 9.28 -16.90
N THR A 60 -3.82 8.84 -17.75
CA THR A 60 -3.97 9.00 -19.20
C THR A 60 -4.95 7.97 -19.76
N GLU A 61 -5.48 8.21 -20.97
CA GLU A 61 -6.43 7.27 -21.61
C GLU A 61 -5.81 5.88 -21.83
N ASP A 62 -4.49 5.81 -22.05
CA ASP A 62 -3.75 4.56 -22.28
C ASP A 62 -3.47 3.77 -20.98
N GLU A 63 -3.57 4.45 -19.83
CA GLU A 63 -3.28 3.89 -18.50
C GLU A 63 -4.55 3.64 -17.68
N ARG A 64 -5.72 3.92 -18.25
CA ARG A 64 -6.98 3.90 -17.53
C ARG A 64 -7.38 2.49 -17.12
N ASP A 65 -7.50 2.30 -15.83
CA ASP A 65 -8.09 1.10 -15.25
C ASP A 65 -9.62 1.15 -15.32
N GLU A 66 -10.20 0.22 -16.07
CA GLU A 66 -11.65 0.06 -16.20
C GLU A 66 -12.10 -1.16 -15.40
N VAL A 67 -12.93 -0.96 -14.40
CA VAL A 67 -13.57 -2.04 -13.66
C VAL A 67 -14.96 -2.31 -14.23
N ILE A 68 -15.19 -3.53 -14.75
CA ILE A 68 -16.50 -3.97 -15.17
C ILE A 68 -17.18 -4.63 -13.97
N SER A 69 -18.21 -3.96 -13.42
CA SER A 69 -19.09 -4.55 -12.40
C SER A 69 -20.32 -5.19 -13.06
N GLU A 70 -21.09 -6.00 -12.32
CA GLU A 70 -22.37 -6.57 -12.77
C GLU A 70 -23.40 -5.49 -13.17
N VAL A 71 -23.19 -4.24 -12.76
CA VAL A 71 -24.07 -3.10 -13.02
C VAL A 71 -23.49 -2.07 -14.00
N GLY A 72 -22.28 -2.25 -14.52
CA GLY A 72 -21.65 -1.33 -15.48
C GLY A 72 -20.13 -1.29 -15.41
N ILE A 73 -19.55 -0.37 -16.20
CA ILE A 73 -18.13 -0.05 -16.17
C ILE A 73 -17.93 0.96 -15.04
N TYR A 74 -17.10 0.63 -14.07
CA TYR A 74 -16.63 1.56 -13.07
C TYR A 74 -15.26 2.08 -13.50
N GLN A 75 -15.08 3.37 -13.45
CA GLN A 75 -13.81 4.04 -13.74
C GLN A 75 -13.34 4.78 -12.49
N TRP A 76 -12.13 4.53 -12.07
CA TRP A 76 -11.45 5.35 -11.10
C TRP A 76 -11.27 6.77 -11.66
N ARG A 77 -11.49 7.78 -10.84
CA ARG A 77 -11.44 9.18 -11.29
C ARG A 77 -10.39 9.94 -10.49
N GLU A 78 -9.78 10.90 -11.17
CA GLU A 78 -8.94 11.89 -10.49
C GLU A 78 -9.66 12.47 -9.27
N GLY A 79 -9.03 12.39 -8.10
CA GLY A 79 -9.56 12.87 -6.85
C GLY A 79 -10.56 11.94 -6.15
N ASP A 80 -10.79 10.72 -6.62
CA ASP A 80 -11.47 9.71 -5.82
C ASP A 80 -10.59 9.36 -4.61
N PHE A 81 -11.20 8.93 -3.49
CA PHE A 81 -10.53 8.67 -2.20
C PHE A 81 -9.77 9.86 -1.60
N ASP A 82 -10.26 11.08 -1.85
CA ASP A 82 -9.70 12.31 -1.28
C ASP A 82 -9.88 12.35 0.25
N SER A 83 -8.80 12.13 0.96
CA SER A 83 -8.76 12.14 2.42
C SER A 83 -9.05 13.52 3.01
N GLN A 84 -8.71 14.62 2.31
CA GLN A 84 -9.06 15.98 2.73
C GLN A 84 -10.57 16.17 2.80
N ARG A 85 -11.27 15.67 1.78
CA ARG A 85 -12.74 15.71 1.74
C ARG A 85 -13.34 14.81 2.83
N HIS A 86 -12.75 13.64 3.05
CA HIS A 86 -13.23 12.71 4.07
C HIS A 86 -13.17 13.32 5.48
N PHE A 87 -12.04 13.91 5.85
CA PHE A 87 -11.85 14.52 7.18
C PHE A 87 -12.35 15.95 7.28
N GLY A 88 -12.76 16.58 6.19
CA GLY A 88 -13.19 17.98 6.16
C GLY A 88 -12.08 18.97 6.47
N VAL A 89 -10.85 18.64 6.12
CA VAL A 89 -9.64 19.47 6.33
C VAL A 89 -8.99 19.80 5.00
N SER A 90 -8.01 20.70 4.99
CA SER A 90 -7.27 21.06 3.79
C SER A 90 -5.77 21.01 4.04
N GLY A 91 -5.06 20.36 3.14
CA GLY A 91 -3.61 20.16 3.18
C GLY A 91 -3.21 18.84 3.83
N ALA A 92 -2.18 18.22 3.27
CA ALA A 92 -1.71 16.89 3.68
C ALA A 92 -1.34 16.82 5.16
N GLU A 93 -0.71 17.84 5.72
CA GLU A 93 -0.32 17.91 7.13
C GLU A 93 -1.52 17.66 8.07
N LYS A 94 -2.66 18.35 7.84
CA LYS A 94 -3.86 18.19 8.66
C LYS A 94 -4.54 16.84 8.46
N VAL A 95 -4.46 16.28 7.26
CA VAL A 95 -4.94 14.92 7.01
C VAL A 95 -4.09 13.94 7.80
N ILE A 96 -2.77 14.07 7.72
CA ILE A 96 -1.81 13.23 8.46
C ILE A 96 -2.09 13.30 9.96
N ASP A 97 -2.33 14.47 10.52
CA ASP A 97 -2.71 14.62 11.93
C ASP A 97 -3.98 13.82 12.27
N SER A 98 -4.98 13.86 11.39
CA SER A 98 -6.25 13.16 11.58
C SER A 98 -6.06 11.64 11.46
N VAL A 99 -5.34 11.18 10.43
CA VAL A 99 -5.00 9.77 10.22
C VAL A 99 -4.17 9.24 11.39
N ASN A 100 -3.12 9.97 11.77
CA ASN A 100 -2.24 9.57 12.87
C ASN A 100 -3.02 9.43 14.18
N SER A 101 -3.89 10.40 14.49
CA SER A 101 -4.75 10.34 15.68
C SER A 101 -5.64 9.09 15.65
N PHE A 102 -6.24 8.79 14.51
CA PHE A 102 -7.10 7.61 14.35
C PHE A 102 -6.31 6.29 14.46
N VAL A 103 -5.14 6.22 13.82
CA VAL A 103 -4.28 5.02 13.84
C VAL A 103 -3.74 4.75 15.24
N ARG A 104 -3.32 5.79 15.97
CA ARG A 104 -2.81 5.70 17.34
C ARG A 104 -3.81 5.19 18.38
N GLU A 105 -5.10 5.14 18.06
CA GLU A 105 -6.06 4.44 18.93
C GLU A 105 -5.78 2.94 19.10
N SER A 106 -5.05 2.32 18.17
CA SER A 106 -4.77 0.87 18.16
C SER A 106 -3.29 0.56 18.04
N VAL A 107 -2.52 1.40 17.36
CA VAL A 107 -1.08 1.21 17.17
C VAL A 107 -0.33 1.81 18.35
N PRO A 108 0.49 1.02 19.10
CA PRO A 108 1.22 1.51 20.26
C PRO A 108 2.24 2.61 19.90
N GLU A 109 2.55 3.48 20.84
CA GLU A 109 3.60 4.51 20.69
C GLU A 109 5.01 3.93 20.48
N SER A 110 5.22 2.67 20.83
CA SER A 110 6.49 1.96 20.60
C SER A 110 6.73 1.61 19.12
N VAL A 111 5.70 1.67 18.30
CA VAL A 111 5.80 1.48 16.84
C VAL A 111 5.96 2.85 16.20
N ASP A 112 7.08 3.09 15.53
CA ASP A 112 7.27 4.31 14.76
C ASP A 112 6.35 4.33 13.54
N ILE A 113 5.82 5.51 13.19
CA ILE A 113 5.02 5.70 11.98
C ILE A 113 5.58 6.90 11.21
N GLU A 114 5.86 6.68 9.93
CA GLU A 114 6.24 7.71 8.98
C GLU A 114 5.16 7.86 7.90
N TRP A 115 4.73 9.09 7.69
CA TRP A 115 3.77 9.43 6.65
C TRP A 115 4.48 10.14 5.51
N ILE A 116 4.43 9.55 4.32
CA ILE A 116 5.05 10.10 3.12
C ILE A 116 3.95 10.62 2.20
N ALA A 117 3.79 11.94 2.18
CA ALA A 117 2.77 12.62 1.40
C ALA A 117 3.25 12.92 -0.02
N GLY A 118 2.40 12.67 -1.01
CA GLY A 118 2.60 13.00 -2.41
C GLY A 118 2.25 11.86 -3.35
N PHE A 119 2.04 12.18 -4.62
CA PHE A 119 1.90 11.16 -5.65
C PHE A 119 3.20 10.36 -5.75
N TYR A 120 3.09 9.09 -6.09
CA TYR A 120 4.24 8.17 -6.08
C TYR A 120 5.35 8.59 -7.04
N SER A 121 5.01 9.17 -8.19
CA SER A 121 5.97 9.79 -9.12
C SER A 121 6.91 10.82 -8.45
N ASP A 122 6.42 11.51 -7.44
CA ASP A 122 7.17 12.55 -6.74
C ASP A 122 7.74 12.08 -5.39
N SER A 123 7.03 11.23 -4.68
CA SER A 123 7.36 10.84 -3.30
C SER A 123 8.25 9.61 -3.20
N LEU A 124 8.24 8.67 -4.18
CA LEU A 124 9.04 7.44 -4.13
C LEU A 124 10.47 7.65 -4.68
N GLN A 125 11.22 8.52 -4.01
CA GLN A 125 12.62 8.81 -4.35
C GLN A 125 13.57 7.90 -3.58
N ASP A 126 14.64 7.40 -4.22
CA ASP A 126 15.55 6.43 -3.61
C ASP A 126 16.29 6.94 -2.37
N ASN A 127 16.49 8.26 -2.26
CA ASN A 127 17.15 8.87 -1.09
C ASN A 127 16.36 8.68 0.21
N ILE A 128 15.03 8.61 0.16
CA ILE A 128 14.20 8.46 1.38
C ILE A 128 14.46 7.14 2.10
N VAL A 129 14.89 6.10 1.39
CA VAL A 129 15.22 4.81 1.98
C VAL A 129 16.26 4.96 3.09
N LYS A 130 17.31 5.73 2.81
CA LYS A 130 18.37 6.00 3.78
C LYS A 130 17.96 7.06 4.79
N GLU A 131 17.27 8.11 4.35
CA GLU A 131 16.86 9.23 5.21
C GLU A 131 15.88 8.79 6.30
N LEU A 132 14.98 7.89 5.97
CA LEU A 132 13.95 7.38 6.89
C LEU A 132 14.32 6.03 7.53
N ASP A 133 15.54 5.54 7.30
CA ASP A 133 16.02 4.23 7.80
C ASP A 133 15.07 3.08 7.48
N MET A 134 14.64 2.99 6.20
CA MET A 134 13.78 1.92 5.72
C MET A 134 14.53 0.59 5.68
N GLN A 135 13.91 -0.46 6.21
CA GLN A 135 14.44 -1.82 6.24
C GLN A 135 13.57 -2.74 5.38
N PRO A 136 14.06 -3.92 5.00
CA PRO A 136 13.24 -4.88 4.27
C PRO A 136 11.91 -5.15 4.96
N ALA A 137 10.85 -5.25 4.16
CA ALA A 137 9.49 -5.39 4.63
C ALA A 137 9.20 -6.79 5.17
N SER A 138 8.48 -6.86 6.28
CA SER A 138 7.73 -8.05 6.67
C SER A 138 6.42 -8.15 5.90
N TYR A 139 5.76 -7.02 5.72
CA TYR A 139 4.49 -6.92 5.01
C TYR A 139 4.42 -5.64 4.18
N VAL A 140 3.89 -5.78 2.97
CA VAL A 140 3.55 -4.66 2.08
C VAL A 140 2.07 -4.74 1.79
N ASP A 141 1.34 -3.66 2.03
CA ASP A 141 -0.05 -3.50 1.63
C ASP A 141 -0.13 -2.61 0.39
N LEU A 142 -0.71 -3.14 -0.68
CA LEU A 142 -0.91 -2.43 -1.94
C LEU A 142 -2.40 -2.20 -2.13
N ASP A 143 -2.88 -1.06 -1.66
CA ASP A 143 -4.24 -0.53 -1.82
C ASP A 143 -4.14 0.78 -2.62
N ALA A 144 -3.59 0.66 -3.84
CA ALA A 144 -3.22 1.80 -4.67
C ALA A 144 -4.19 2.02 -5.86
N ASP A 145 -5.24 1.18 -5.95
CA ASP A 145 -6.31 1.22 -6.93
C ASP A 145 -5.86 1.09 -8.40
N LEU A 146 -4.81 1.80 -8.80
CA LEU A 146 -4.40 1.99 -10.19
C LEU A 146 -3.21 1.11 -10.57
N TYR A 147 -3.22 0.60 -11.81
CA TYR A 147 -2.09 -0.14 -12.38
C TYR A 147 -0.76 0.63 -12.26
N LEU A 148 -0.76 1.92 -12.67
CA LEU A 148 0.45 2.73 -12.64
C LEU A 148 0.96 2.94 -11.22
N SER A 149 0.07 3.24 -10.28
CA SER A 149 0.42 3.40 -8.87
C SER A 149 1.02 2.12 -8.27
N THR A 150 0.46 0.96 -8.65
CA THR A 150 0.98 -0.35 -8.24
C THR A 150 2.36 -0.61 -8.83
N ILE A 151 2.60 -0.27 -10.11
CA ILE A 151 3.92 -0.36 -10.76
C ILE A 151 4.95 0.50 -10.01
N GLU A 152 4.61 1.76 -9.75
CA GLU A 152 5.52 2.71 -9.07
C GLU A 152 5.90 2.21 -7.67
N ALA A 153 4.92 1.73 -6.91
CA ALA A 153 5.14 1.17 -5.57
C ALA A 153 6.02 -0.08 -5.58
N LEU A 154 5.68 -1.07 -6.41
CA LEU A 154 6.46 -2.30 -6.52
C LEU A 154 7.86 -2.04 -7.04
N ASP A 155 8.01 -1.19 -8.05
CA ASP A 155 9.32 -0.83 -8.60
C ASP A 155 10.22 -0.19 -7.53
N PHE A 156 9.66 0.75 -6.76
CA PHE A 156 10.39 1.36 -5.64
C PHE A 156 10.83 0.32 -4.62
N MET A 157 9.95 -0.58 -4.22
CA MET A 157 10.25 -1.60 -3.22
C MET A 157 11.32 -2.59 -3.70
N PHE A 158 11.22 -3.06 -4.94
CA PHE A 158 12.19 -4.00 -5.50
C PHE A 158 13.56 -3.37 -5.76
N ARG A 159 13.62 -2.22 -6.44
CA ARG A 159 14.90 -1.59 -6.79
C ARG A 159 15.71 -1.16 -5.57
N ASN A 160 15.03 -0.92 -4.45
CA ASN A 160 15.68 -0.56 -3.19
C ASN A 160 15.93 -1.75 -2.25
N GLY A 161 15.61 -2.99 -2.68
CA GLY A 161 15.83 -4.20 -1.89
C GLY A 161 14.95 -4.29 -0.65
N LEU A 162 13.81 -3.58 -0.64
CA LEU A 162 12.85 -3.58 0.46
C LEU A 162 11.90 -4.79 0.41
N ILE A 163 11.69 -5.39 -0.76
CA ILE A 163 11.08 -6.71 -0.92
C ILE A 163 12.19 -7.76 -0.99
N GLN A 164 12.13 -8.73 -0.10
CA GLN A 164 13.07 -9.82 -0.01
C GLN A 164 12.34 -11.15 0.17
N LYS A 165 13.08 -12.26 0.10
CA LYS A 165 12.49 -13.58 0.36
C LYS A 165 11.82 -13.60 1.75
N GLY A 166 10.54 -13.91 1.78
CA GLY A 166 9.72 -13.96 2.99
C GLY A 166 8.89 -12.69 3.25
N THR A 167 9.09 -11.61 2.49
CA THR A 167 8.14 -10.49 2.48
C THR A 167 6.78 -10.99 1.99
N VAL A 168 5.73 -10.68 2.71
CA VAL A 168 4.34 -10.93 2.28
C VAL A 168 3.78 -9.66 1.67
N ILE A 169 3.16 -9.78 0.49
CA ILE A 169 2.50 -8.67 -0.19
C ILE A 169 1.00 -8.94 -0.22
N GLY A 170 0.22 -8.01 0.31
CA GLY A 170 -1.24 -7.96 0.20
C GLY A 170 -1.66 -7.00 -0.89
N TYR A 171 -2.68 -7.38 -1.66
CA TYR A 171 -3.32 -6.52 -2.65
C TYR A 171 -4.80 -6.40 -2.31
N ASP A 172 -5.34 -5.20 -2.22
CA ASP A 172 -6.78 -5.00 -2.00
C ASP A 172 -7.57 -5.33 -3.27
N ASP A 173 -7.06 -4.93 -4.43
CA ASP A 173 -7.75 -5.01 -5.72
C ASP A 173 -7.38 -6.21 -6.58
N TRP A 174 -6.76 -7.25 -6.04
CA TRP A 174 -6.24 -8.38 -6.84
C TRP A 174 -7.32 -9.19 -7.57
N GLY A 175 -8.51 -9.31 -7.06
CA GLY A 175 -9.42 -10.34 -7.54
C GLY A 175 -10.92 -10.05 -7.45
N GLY A 176 -11.32 -8.79 -7.43
CA GLY A 176 -12.71 -8.40 -7.23
C GLY A 176 -13.66 -8.70 -8.40
N THR A 177 -13.16 -8.92 -9.62
CA THR A 177 -13.97 -9.22 -10.81
C THR A 177 -13.37 -10.35 -11.64
N PRO A 178 -14.16 -11.03 -12.49
CA PRO A 178 -13.66 -12.03 -13.43
C PRO A 178 -12.55 -11.52 -14.37
N ARG A 179 -12.46 -10.19 -14.58
CA ARG A 179 -11.47 -9.55 -15.42
C ARG A 179 -10.13 -9.42 -14.71
N TRP A 180 -10.12 -9.13 -13.42
CA TRP A 180 -8.89 -9.04 -12.61
C TRP A 180 -8.19 -10.39 -12.37
N ASN A 181 -8.88 -11.48 -12.66
CA ASN A 181 -8.31 -12.82 -12.61
C ASN A 181 -7.46 -13.16 -13.85
N THR A 182 -7.35 -12.25 -14.82
CA THR A 182 -6.71 -12.54 -16.10
C THR A 182 -5.21 -12.19 -16.14
N GLN A 183 -4.67 -11.52 -15.14
CA GLN A 183 -3.30 -10.96 -15.14
C GLN A 183 -3.08 -9.94 -16.26
N GLU A 184 -4.15 -9.39 -16.82
CA GLU A 184 -4.11 -8.47 -17.96
C GLU A 184 -4.38 -7.02 -17.56
N ASP A 185 -4.89 -6.79 -16.33
CA ASP A 185 -5.32 -5.47 -15.86
C ASP A 185 -4.87 -5.20 -14.40
N GLY A 186 -4.83 -3.93 -14.02
CA GLY A 186 -4.69 -3.45 -12.65
C GLY A 186 -3.48 -3.99 -11.88
N ALA A 187 -3.67 -4.24 -10.59
CA ALA A 187 -2.61 -4.70 -9.70
C ALA A 187 -2.04 -6.07 -10.10
N SER A 188 -2.84 -6.98 -10.65
CA SER A 188 -2.37 -8.29 -11.08
C SER A 188 -1.43 -8.23 -12.29
N LYS A 189 -1.70 -7.32 -13.23
CA LYS A 189 -0.80 -7.05 -14.37
C LYS A 189 0.51 -6.43 -13.86
N ALA A 190 0.42 -5.43 -13.00
CA ALA A 190 1.60 -4.78 -12.41
C ALA A 190 2.48 -5.80 -11.67
N HIS A 191 1.88 -6.71 -10.90
CA HIS A 191 2.59 -7.79 -10.23
C HIS A 191 3.39 -8.66 -11.23
N VAL A 192 2.74 -9.17 -12.28
CA VAL A 192 3.39 -10.05 -13.27
C VAL A 192 4.57 -9.32 -13.93
N GLU A 193 4.37 -8.08 -14.39
CA GLU A 193 5.41 -7.30 -15.04
C GLU A 193 6.60 -7.01 -14.11
N MET A 194 6.34 -6.76 -12.82
CA MET A 194 7.42 -6.53 -11.86
C MET A 194 8.15 -7.81 -11.49
N CYS A 195 7.46 -8.94 -11.39
CA CYS A 195 8.09 -10.26 -11.23
C CYS A 195 9.04 -10.56 -12.39
N GLU A 196 8.60 -10.32 -13.64
CA GLU A 196 9.44 -10.50 -14.82
C GLU A 196 10.64 -9.55 -14.82
N LYS A 197 10.41 -8.26 -14.55
CA LYS A 197 11.45 -7.22 -14.52
C LYS A 197 12.57 -7.54 -13.54
N TYR A 198 12.21 -8.02 -12.35
CA TYR A 198 13.16 -8.29 -11.27
C TYR A 198 13.57 -9.76 -11.18
N ASN A 199 13.07 -10.61 -12.09
CA ASN A 199 13.35 -12.05 -12.16
C ASN A 199 13.09 -12.73 -10.81
N VAL A 200 11.93 -12.48 -10.25
CA VAL A 200 11.44 -13.08 -9.00
C VAL A 200 10.25 -13.99 -9.27
N ASP A 201 10.12 -15.03 -8.46
CA ASP A 201 9.00 -15.97 -8.48
C ASP A 201 8.27 -15.81 -7.13
N MET A 202 7.03 -15.25 -7.19
CA MET A 202 6.20 -14.93 -6.04
C MET A 202 4.88 -15.69 -6.06
#